data_8e3c52d99414ab990f483cf43974279d
#
_entry.id   8e3c52d99414ab990f483cf43974279d
#
_cell.length_a   1.000
_cell.length_b   1.000
_cell.length_c   1.000
_cell.angle_alpha   90.00
_cell.angle_beta   90.00
_cell.angle_gamma   90.00
#
_symmetry.space_group_name_H-M   'P 1'
#
loop_
_entity.id
_entity.type
_entity.pdbx_description
1 polymer ?
#
loop_
_entity_poly.entity_id
_entity_poly.type
_entity_poly.pdbx_seq_one_letter_code
_entity_poly.pdbx_strand_id
1 'polypeptide(L)'
;MLMDREAIIAASEIITGADFYQHQYGVMFESMVELFNEGKPVDLVTLQNRLREKDVPPEVSSLDFVRDIMTSVPTSVNVTSYANIVREKAVLRRLIKVNEEIENLCYGGTDKLEDILAHTEKSVFDLLQSRGGGEFVPIRQVALNVLDKIEAASKSNSTVPGIPTGFV
;
A
#
# COMPACT_ATOMS: atom_id res chain seq x y z
N MET A 1 16.02 -7.53 -4.64
CA MET A 1 15.58 -7.62 -3.25
C MET A 1 16.29 -8.75 -2.50
N LEU A 2 16.27 -9.96 -2.98
CA LEU A 2 17.08 -11.02 -2.36
C LEU A 2 18.55 -10.58 -2.33
N MET A 3 19.19 -10.70 -1.17
CA MET A 3 20.54 -10.23 -0.87
C MET A 3 20.75 -8.70 -0.81
N ASP A 4 19.71 -7.89 -1.02
CA ASP A 4 19.78 -6.44 -0.93
C ASP A 4 18.82 -5.93 0.16
N ARG A 5 19.38 -5.59 1.31
CA ARG A 5 18.62 -5.17 2.50
C ARG A 5 17.92 -3.84 2.28
N GLU A 6 18.55 -2.90 1.58
CA GLU A 6 17.99 -1.58 1.31
C GLU A 6 16.77 -1.70 0.37
N ALA A 7 16.84 -2.61 -0.59
CA ALA A 7 15.70 -2.87 -1.48
C ALA A 7 14.50 -3.50 -0.76
N ILE A 8 14.73 -4.33 0.27
CA ILE A 8 13.63 -4.89 1.07
C ILE A 8 12.95 -3.77 1.86
N ILE A 9 13.71 -2.89 2.51
CA ILE A 9 13.19 -1.75 3.24
C ILE A 9 12.36 -0.87 2.30
N ALA A 10 12.96 -0.40 1.20
CA ALA A 10 12.32 0.50 0.26
C ALA A 10 11.01 -0.07 -0.32
N ALA A 11 10.95 -1.40 -0.56
CA ALA A 11 9.74 -2.03 -1.03
C ALA A 11 8.69 -2.18 0.08
N SER A 12 9.08 -2.55 1.30
CA SER A 12 8.16 -2.75 2.44
C SER A 12 7.49 -1.46 2.92
N GLU A 13 8.09 -0.30 2.63
CA GLU A 13 7.47 1.01 2.87
C GLU A 13 6.34 1.32 1.86
N ILE A 14 6.33 0.66 0.69
CA ILE A 14 5.41 0.96 -0.41
C ILE A 14 4.31 -0.09 -0.53
N ILE A 15 4.65 -1.38 -0.39
CA ILE A 15 3.75 -2.51 -0.61
C ILE A 15 3.79 -3.52 0.54
N THR A 16 2.71 -4.31 0.63
CA THR A 16 2.57 -5.47 1.51
C THR A 16 2.35 -6.74 0.70
N GLY A 17 2.38 -7.90 1.32
CA GLY A 17 2.07 -9.17 0.65
C GLY A 17 0.67 -9.21 0.03
N ALA A 18 -0.30 -8.51 0.63
CA ALA A 18 -1.67 -8.41 0.11
C ALA A 18 -1.78 -7.62 -1.20
N ASP A 19 -0.75 -6.87 -1.59
CA ASP A 19 -0.72 -6.10 -2.83
C ASP A 19 -0.36 -6.94 -4.06
N PHE A 20 0.08 -8.18 -3.88
CA PHE A 20 0.39 -9.07 -4.99
C PHE A 20 -0.86 -9.73 -5.53
N TYR A 21 -0.94 -9.87 -6.88
CA TYR A 21 -2.06 -10.55 -7.54
C TYR A 21 -2.09 -12.05 -7.22
N GLN A 22 -0.93 -12.68 -7.28
CA GLN A 22 -0.79 -14.08 -6.91
C GLN A 22 -0.36 -14.18 -5.46
N HIS A 23 -1.13 -14.88 -4.67
CA HIS A 23 -0.92 -15.04 -3.22
C HIS A 23 0.49 -15.55 -2.88
N GLN A 24 1.04 -16.49 -3.68
CA GLN A 24 2.38 -17.03 -3.45
C GLN A 24 3.49 -15.99 -3.48
N TYR A 25 3.39 -14.97 -4.36
CA TYR A 25 4.37 -13.88 -4.37
C TYR A 25 4.23 -12.96 -3.16
N GLY A 26 3.00 -12.79 -2.68
CA GLY A 26 2.73 -12.09 -1.42
C GLY A 26 3.38 -12.79 -0.24
N VAL A 27 3.19 -14.10 -0.09
CA VAL A 27 3.80 -14.90 0.97
C VAL A 27 5.33 -14.87 0.87
N MET A 28 5.88 -14.93 -0.34
CA MET A 28 7.32 -14.81 -0.55
C MET A 28 7.86 -13.45 -0.12
N PHE A 29 7.16 -12.37 -0.47
CA PHE A 29 7.52 -11.01 -0.08
C PHE A 29 7.50 -10.86 1.45
N GLU A 30 6.42 -11.27 2.10
CA GLU A 30 6.31 -11.25 3.56
C GLU A 30 7.39 -12.08 4.24
N SER A 31 7.72 -13.25 3.70
CA SER A 31 8.81 -14.09 4.21
C SER A 31 10.17 -13.40 4.15
N MET A 32 10.42 -12.62 3.09
CA MET A 32 11.64 -11.80 2.99
C MET A 32 11.67 -10.69 4.04
N VAL A 33 10.55 -10.00 4.26
CA VAL A 33 10.42 -8.94 5.27
C VAL A 33 10.56 -9.51 6.68
N GLU A 34 9.96 -10.66 6.97
CA GLU A 34 10.11 -11.35 8.26
C GLU A 34 11.57 -11.72 8.56
N LEU A 35 12.25 -12.36 7.60
CA LEU A 35 13.67 -12.72 7.74
C LEU A 35 14.54 -11.49 7.98
N PHE A 36 14.25 -10.40 7.26
CA PHE A 36 14.92 -9.13 7.44
C PHE A 36 14.73 -8.57 8.85
N ASN A 37 13.49 -8.54 9.36
CA ASN A 37 13.16 -8.04 10.69
C ASN A 37 13.76 -8.90 11.82
N GLU A 38 13.91 -10.21 11.59
CA GLU A 38 14.60 -11.13 12.49
C GLU A 38 16.15 -10.98 12.45
N GLY A 39 16.68 -10.12 11.59
CA GLY A 39 18.12 -9.93 11.41
C GLY A 39 18.81 -11.08 10.69
N LYS A 40 18.05 -12.03 10.12
CA LYS A 40 18.56 -13.16 9.36
C LYS A 40 18.98 -12.74 7.95
N PRO A 41 19.92 -13.44 7.32
CA PRO A 41 20.23 -13.20 5.92
C PRO A 41 19.03 -13.57 5.04
N VAL A 42 18.78 -12.77 3.99
CA VAL A 42 17.70 -13.02 3.03
C VAL A 42 18.34 -13.54 1.74
N ASP A 43 18.60 -14.83 1.73
CA ASP A 43 19.19 -15.56 0.61
C ASP A 43 18.28 -16.71 0.14
N LEU A 44 18.73 -17.40 -0.92
CA LEU A 44 17.99 -18.51 -1.52
C LEU A 44 17.62 -19.60 -0.50
N VAL A 45 18.56 -19.97 0.38
CA VAL A 45 18.39 -21.09 1.32
C VAL A 45 17.48 -20.69 2.48
N THR A 46 17.71 -19.52 3.07
CA THR A 46 16.91 -19.03 4.20
C THR A 46 15.47 -18.74 3.77
N LEU A 47 15.28 -18.17 2.59
CA LEU A 47 13.95 -17.93 2.03
C LEU A 47 13.22 -19.24 1.73
N GLN A 48 13.89 -20.22 1.09
CA GLN A 48 13.30 -21.52 0.84
C GLN A 48 12.86 -22.21 2.13
N ASN A 49 13.71 -22.21 3.16
CA ASN A 49 13.37 -22.80 4.45
C ASN A 49 12.15 -22.11 5.08
N ARG A 50 12.08 -20.78 5.04
CA ARG A 50 10.93 -20.03 5.54
C ARG A 50 9.66 -20.35 4.76
N LEU A 51 9.72 -20.48 3.44
CA LEU A 51 8.56 -20.83 2.61
C LEU A 51 8.06 -22.25 2.89
N ARG A 52 8.93 -23.19 3.24
CA ARG A 52 8.52 -24.55 3.66
C ARG A 52 7.77 -24.59 4.99
N GLU A 53 7.99 -23.60 5.86
CA GLU A 53 7.26 -23.43 7.13
C GLU A 53 5.89 -22.80 6.92
N LYS A 54 5.65 -22.19 5.75
CA LYS A 54 4.39 -21.55 5.38
C LYS A 54 3.49 -22.53 4.60
N ASP A 55 2.18 -22.29 4.66
CA ASP A 55 1.21 -23.06 3.88
C ASP A 55 1.19 -22.57 2.42
N VAL A 56 2.22 -22.95 1.66
CA VAL A 56 2.35 -22.63 0.24
C VAL A 56 2.50 -23.92 -0.58
N PRO A 57 2.06 -23.92 -1.85
CA PRO A 57 2.28 -25.05 -2.74
C PRO A 57 3.75 -25.43 -2.81
N PRO A 58 4.08 -26.75 -2.88
CA PRO A 58 5.46 -27.23 -2.91
C PRO A 58 6.31 -26.63 -4.05
N GLU A 59 5.67 -26.29 -5.17
CA GLU A 59 6.34 -25.68 -6.31
C GLU A 59 6.91 -24.30 -5.94
N VAL A 60 6.20 -23.52 -5.11
CA VAL A 60 6.60 -22.17 -4.67
C VAL A 60 7.78 -22.22 -3.70
N SER A 61 7.88 -23.27 -2.89
CA SER A 61 9.00 -23.50 -1.99
C SER A 61 10.15 -24.27 -2.64
N SER A 62 10.06 -24.55 -3.96
CA SER A 62 11.14 -25.22 -4.69
C SER A 62 12.34 -24.29 -4.92
N LEU A 63 13.52 -24.89 -4.96
CA LEU A 63 14.77 -24.15 -5.17
C LEU A 63 14.81 -23.51 -6.56
N ASP A 64 14.23 -24.20 -7.54
CA ASP A 64 14.20 -23.75 -8.94
C ASP A 64 13.31 -22.53 -9.08
N PHE A 65 12.11 -22.53 -8.50
CA PHE A 65 11.20 -21.39 -8.51
C PHE A 65 11.81 -20.13 -7.88
N VAL A 66 12.41 -20.27 -6.70
CA VAL A 66 13.06 -19.14 -6.03
C VAL A 66 14.26 -18.63 -6.85
N ARG A 67 15.02 -19.53 -7.47
CA ARG A 67 16.15 -19.17 -8.35
C ARG A 67 15.68 -18.43 -9.59
N ASP A 68 14.62 -18.89 -10.24
CA ASP A 68 14.07 -18.28 -11.45
C ASP A 68 13.62 -16.83 -11.16
N ILE A 69 12.98 -16.60 -10.02
CA ILE A 69 12.62 -15.25 -9.58
C ILE A 69 13.85 -14.38 -9.34
N MET A 70 14.88 -14.92 -8.70
CA MET A 70 16.14 -14.19 -8.45
C MET A 70 16.82 -13.74 -9.75
N THR A 71 16.79 -14.60 -10.77
CA THR A 71 17.46 -14.34 -12.04
C THR A 71 16.64 -13.49 -13.00
N SER A 72 15.32 -13.40 -12.80
CA SER A 72 14.42 -12.65 -13.70
C SER A 72 14.65 -11.13 -13.67
N VAL A 73 15.16 -10.58 -12.55
CA VAL A 73 15.52 -9.16 -12.42
C VAL A 73 16.92 -9.02 -11.84
N PRO A 74 17.91 -8.69 -12.66
CA PRO A 74 19.32 -8.71 -12.26
C PRO A 74 19.72 -7.55 -11.31
N THR A 75 18.90 -6.54 -11.15
CA THR A 75 19.25 -5.36 -10.32
C THR A 75 18.10 -4.92 -9.41
N SER A 76 18.45 -4.50 -8.19
CA SER A 76 17.54 -3.91 -7.21
C SER A 76 17.36 -2.39 -7.37
N VAL A 77 18.12 -1.75 -8.24
CA VAL A 77 18.14 -0.27 -8.42
C VAL A 77 16.74 0.31 -8.66
N ASN A 78 15.87 -0.41 -9.37
CA ASN A 78 14.54 0.06 -9.72
C ASN A 78 13.43 -0.49 -8.79
N VAL A 79 13.76 -1.02 -7.62
CA VAL A 79 12.79 -1.67 -6.72
C VAL A 79 11.62 -0.76 -6.35
N THR A 80 11.88 0.51 -6.07
CA THR A 80 10.85 1.52 -5.76
C THR A 80 9.86 1.69 -6.92
N SER A 81 10.36 1.75 -8.16
CA SER A 81 9.51 1.85 -9.35
C SER A 81 8.63 0.62 -9.52
N TYR A 82 9.19 -0.58 -9.32
CA TYR A 82 8.43 -1.83 -9.39
C TYR A 82 7.41 -1.97 -8.26
N ALA A 83 7.76 -1.58 -7.04
CA ALA A 83 6.84 -1.54 -5.91
C ALA A 83 5.66 -0.59 -6.17
N ASN A 84 5.90 0.59 -6.72
CA ASN A 84 4.85 1.52 -7.09
C ASN A 84 3.91 0.96 -8.17
N ILE A 85 4.42 0.23 -9.17
CA ILE A 85 3.60 -0.46 -10.17
C ILE A 85 2.69 -1.51 -9.50
N VAL A 86 3.25 -2.33 -8.61
CA VAL A 86 2.47 -3.34 -7.86
C VAL A 86 1.38 -2.67 -7.03
N ARG A 87 1.71 -1.61 -6.29
CA ARG A 87 0.78 -0.82 -5.50
C ARG A 87 -0.36 -0.23 -6.34
N GLU A 88 -0.03 0.39 -7.49
CA GLU A 88 -1.04 0.95 -8.39
C GLU A 88 -2.03 -0.13 -8.84
N LYS A 89 -1.53 -1.28 -9.30
CA LYS A 89 -2.38 -2.39 -9.71
C LYS A 89 -3.19 -3.00 -8.57
N ALA A 90 -2.65 -3.03 -7.35
CA ALA A 90 -3.37 -3.45 -6.16
C ALA A 90 -4.54 -2.52 -5.83
N VAL A 91 -4.32 -1.21 -5.88
CA VAL A 91 -5.38 -0.21 -5.67
C VAL A 91 -6.50 -0.35 -6.71
N LEU A 92 -6.15 -0.54 -7.98
CA LEU A 92 -7.15 -0.76 -9.04
C LEU A 92 -7.98 -2.03 -8.79
N ARG A 93 -7.36 -3.13 -8.36
CA ARG A 93 -8.09 -4.36 -8.00
C ARG A 93 -9.03 -4.17 -6.81
N ARG A 94 -8.59 -3.45 -5.78
CA ARG A 94 -9.45 -3.12 -4.63
C ARG A 94 -10.63 -2.24 -5.05
N LEU A 95 -10.40 -1.28 -5.94
CA LEU A 95 -11.46 -0.42 -6.47
C LEU A 95 -12.50 -1.23 -7.26
N ILE A 96 -12.06 -2.16 -8.11
CA ILE A 96 -12.94 -3.07 -8.84
C ILE A 96 -13.79 -3.87 -7.85
N LYS A 97 -13.15 -4.46 -6.82
CA LYS A 97 -13.86 -5.25 -5.82
C LYS A 97 -14.91 -4.43 -5.03
N VAL A 98 -14.57 -3.21 -4.63
CA VAL A 98 -15.51 -2.30 -3.96
C VAL A 98 -16.69 -1.97 -4.87
N ASN A 99 -16.45 -1.73 -6.17
CA ASN A 99 -17.54 -1.49 -7.12
C ASN A 99 -18.45 -2.70 -7.30
N GLU A 100 -17.91 -3.91 -7.36
CA GLU A 100 -18.69 -5.16 -7.42
C GLU A 100 -19.54 -5.35 -6.15
N GLU A 101 -19.00 -5.04 -4.98
CA GLU A 101 -19.73 -5.09 -3.71
C GLU A 101 -20.90 -4.09 -3.70
N ILE A 102 -20.67 -2.84 -4.13
CA ILE A 102 -21.70 -1.81 -4.23
C ILE A 102 -22.77 -2.21 -5.25
N GLU A 103 -22.37 -2.73 -6.41
CA GLU A 103 -23.29 -3.22 -7.44
C GLU A 103 -24.22 -4.30 -6.89
N ASN A 104 -23.66 -5.29 -6.19
CA ASN A 104 -24.42 -6.37 -5.58
C ASN A 104 -25.43 -5.87 -4.53
N LEU A 105 -25.05 -4.88 -3.71
CA LEU A 105 -25.95 -4.26 -2.74
C LEU A 105 -27.11 -3.52 -3.45
N CYS A 106 -26.83 -2.80 -4.52
CA CYS A 106 -27.85 -2.09 -5.30
C CYS A 106 -28.86 -3.04 -5.96
N TYR A 107 -28.39 -4.15 -6.52
CA TYR A 107 -29.28 -5.14 -7.16
C TYR A 107 -29.96 -6.08 -6.18
N GLY A 108 -29.40 -6.28 -4.97
CA GLY A 108 -29.94 -7.18 -3.94
C GLY A 108 -31.32 -6.78 -3.41
N GLY A 109 -31.62 -5.49 -3.41
CA GLY A 109 -32.96 -4.94 -3.08
C GLY A 109 -33.44 -5.19 -1.65
N THR A 110 -32.57 -5.68 -0.76
CA THR A 110 -32.88 -6.01 0.63
C THR A 110 -32.58 -4.88 1.60
N ASP A 111 -31.60 -4.04 1.25
CA ASP A 111 -31.10 -3.00 2.13
C ASP A 111 -31.76 -1.64 1.83
N LYS A 112 -31.85 -0.79 2.86
CA LYS A 112 -32.35 0.57 2.67
C LYS A 112 -31.34 1.42 1.91
N LEU A 113 -31.83 2.36 1.13
CA LEU A 113 -30.97 3.28 0.36
C LEU A 113 -29.92 3.98 1.23
N GLU A 114 -30.31 4.41 2.44
CA GLU A 114 -29.42 5.08 3.38
C GLU A 114 -28.24 4.18 3.82
N ASP A 115 -28.51 2.89 4.05
CA ASP A 115 -27.49 1.91 4.44
C ASP A 115 -26.51 1.63 3.28
N ILE A 116 -27.03 1.54 2.04
CA ILE A 116 -26.20 1.36 0.84
C ILE A 116 -25.30 2.58 0.63
N LEU A 117 -25.83 3.78 0.79
CA LEU A 117 -25.05 5.02 0.65
C LEU A 117 -23.96 5.12 1.72
N ALA A 118 -24.29 4.83 2.99
CA ALA A 118 -23.32 4.83 4.09
C ALA A 118 -22.22 3.78 3.89
N HIS A 119 -22.57 2.59 3.41
CA HIS A 119 -21.59 1.54 3.07
C HIS A 119 -20.68 1.96 1.92
N THR A 120 -21.24 2.56 0.87
CA THR A 120 -20.49 3.06 -0.29
C THR A 120 -19.47 4.12 0.13
N GLU A 121 -19.93 5.13 0.90
CA GLU A 121 -19.07 6.20 1.41
C GLU A 121 -17.91 5.63 2.21
N LYS A 122 -18.20 4.73 3.16
CA LYS A 122 -17.19 4.09 3.99
C LYS A 122 -16.18 3.28 3.16
N SER A 123 -16.64 2.43 2.25
CA SER A 123 -15.78 1.56 1.45
C SER A 123 -14.83 2.36 0.54
N VAL A 124 -15.35 3.45 -0.07
CA VAL A 124 -14.53 4.35 -0.89
C VAL A 124 -13.54 5.14 -0.01
N PHE A 125 -13.97 5.61 1.15
CA PHE A 125 -13.11 6.34 2.09
C PHE A 125 -11.96 5.47 2.60
N ASP A 126 -12.25 4.23 3.03
CA ASP A 126 -11.24 3.27 3.49
C ASP A 126 -10.22 2.95 2.39
N LEU A 127 -10.68 2.83 1.15
CA LEU A 127 -9.81 2.63 -0.01
C LEU A 127 -8.90 3.85 -0.26
N LEU A 128 -9.43 5.07 -0.12
CA LEU A 128 -8.65 6.29 -0.27
C LEU A 128 -7.65 6.47 0.87
N GLN A 129 -8.02 6.15 2.10
CA GLN A 129 -7.10 6.16 3.24
C GLN A 129 -5.97 5.13 3.08
N SER A 130 -6.26 3.96 2.54
CA SER A 130 -5.23 2.94 2.28
C SER A 130 -4.21 3.38 1.22
N ARG A 131 -4.54 4.37 0.37
CA ARG A 131 -3.59 5.02 -0.55
C ARG A 131 -2.57 5.89 0.21
N GLY A 132 -2.96 6.40 1.37
CA GLY A 132 -2.14 7.24 2.26
C GLY A 132 -1.23 6.44 3.18
N GLY A 133 -0.77 5.25 2.82
CA GLY A 133 0.36 4.60 3.45
C GLY A 133 1.55 5.55 3.40
N GLY A 134 1.51 6.51 4.36
CA GLY A 134 2.58 7.39 4.75
C GLY A 134 3.42 8.00 3.63
N GLU A 135 2.93 9.00 2.95
CA GLU A 135 3.82 10.14 2.77
C GLU A 135 3.99 10.73 4.18
N PHE A 136 4.96 10.22 4.92
CA PHE A 136 5.47 10.93 6.09
C PHE A 136 5.98 12.27 5.60
N VAL A 137 5.09 13.26 5.55
CA VAL A 137 5.51 14.64 5.28
C VAL A 137 6.42 15.01 6.46
N PRO A 138 7.71 15.25 6.24
CA PRO A 138 8.62 15.61 7.31
C PRO A 138 7.99 16.75 8.11
N ILE A 139 7.97 16.64 9.43
CA ILE A 139 7.35 17.66 10.31
C ILE A 139 7.83 19.06 9.97
N ARG A 140 9.07 19.20 9.51
CA ARG A 140 9.64 20.44 9.00
C ARG A 140 8.82 21.02 7.84
N GLN A 141 8.35 20.20 6.91
CA GLN A 141 7.59 20.66 5.75
C GLN A 141 6.17 21.04 6.15
N VAL A 142 5.57 20.31 7.10
CA VAL A 142 4.28 20.67 7.71
C VAL A 142 4.41 22.01 8.44
N ALA A 143 5.47 22.19 9.22
CA ALA A 143 5.72 23.43 9.94
C ALA A 143 5.92 24.64 9.01
N LEU A 144 6.68 24.47 7.92
CA LEU A 144 6.85 25.51 6.90
C LEU A 144 5.53 25.88 6.24
N ASN A 145 4.73 24.89 5.81
CA ASN A 145 3.41 25.13 5.22
C ASN A 145 2.45 25.84 6.18
N VAL A 146 2.54 25.55 7.49
CA VAL A 146 1.73 26.23 8.50
C VAL A 146 2.20 27.68 8.69
N LEU A 147 3.51 27.93 8.71
CA LEU A 147 4.08 29.28 8.82
C LEU A 147 3.68 30.14 7.59
N ASP A 148 3.77 29.58 6.38
CA ASP A 148 3.33 30.27 5.15
C ASP A 148 1.84 30.63 5.21
N LYS A 149 0.99 29.73 5.73
CA LYS A 149 -0.43 30.01 5.91
C LYS A 149 -0.70 31.08 6.96
N ILE A 150 0.04 31.08 8.07
CA ILE A 150 -0.05 32.12 9.11
C ILE A 150 0.41 33.46 8.56
N GLU A 151 1.50 33.49 7.81
CA GLU A 151 2.01 34.73 7.17
C GLU A 151 1.04 35.27 6.12
N ALA A 152 0.44 34.40 5.31
CA ALA A 152 -0.61 34.78 4.36
C ALA A 152 -1.86 35.31 5.07
N ALA A 153 -2.28 34.68 6.15
CA ALA A 153 -3.42 35.15 6.98
C ALA A 153 -3.13 36.48 7.68
N SER A 154 -1.89 36.67 8.16
CA SER A 154 -1.45 37.95 8.75
C SER A 154 -1.42 39.11 7.74
N LYS A 155 -1.12 38.83 6.49
CA LYS A 155 -1.10 39.83 5.41
C LYS A 155 -2.52 40.09 4.83
N SER A 156 -3.44 39.15 5.00
CA SER A 156 -4.85 39.34 4.66
C SER A 156 -5.55 40.04 5.82
N ASN A 157 -6.02 41.24 5.60
CA ASN A 157 -6.77 42.04 6.62
C ASN A 157 -8.21 41.48 6.86
N SER A 158 -8.42 40.20 6.57
CA SER A 158 -9.68 39.49 6.74
C SER A 158 -9.69 38.83 8.12
N THR A 159 -10.61 39.23 8.95
CA THR A 159 -10.78 38.75 10.33
C THR A 159 -11.34 37.33 10.41
N VAL A 160 -11.75 36.74 9.30
CA VAL A 160 -12.31 35.36 9.25
C VAL A 160 -11.65 34.56 8.14
N PRO A 161 -10.90 33.49 8.50
CA PRO A 161 -10.38 32.55 7.52
C PRO A 161 -11.53 31.63 7.06
N GLY A 162 -12.19 31.96 5.94
CA GLY A 162 -13.28 31.16 5.39
C GLY A 162 -13.96 31.83 4.20
N ILE A 163 -14.87 31.09 3.59
CA ILE A 163 -15.75 31.66 2.54
C ILE A 163 -16.79 32.58 3.22
N PRO A 164 -16.88 33.88 2.86
CA PRO A 164 -17.87 34.75 3.45
C PRO A 164 -19.28 34.25 3.08
N THR A 165 -20.04 33.85 4.07
CA THR A 165 -21.43 33.36 3.90
C THR A 165 -22.47 34.46 3.59
N GLY A 166 -22.05 35.72 3.67
CA GLY A 166 -22.95 36.85 3.42
C GLY A 166 -23.98 37.15 4.53
N PHE A 167 -23.93 36.38 5.63
CA PHE A 167 -24.72 36.68 6.82
C PHE A 167 -23.95 37.66 7.73
N VAL A 168 -24.55 38.82 8.00
CA VAL A 168 -24.10 39.82 8.97
C VAL A 168 -24.70 39.49 10.32
#